data_187b12cc9832cf9eb4d0d52842ce1a91
#
_entry.id   187b12cc9832cf9eb4d0d52842ce1a91
#
_cell.length_a   1.000
_cell.length_b   1.000
_cell.length_c   1.000
_cell.angle_alpha   90.00
_cell.angle_beta   90.00
_cell.angle_gamma   90.00
#
_symmetry.space_group_name_H-M   'P 1'
#
loop_
_entity.id
_entity.type
_entity.pdbx_description
1 polymer ?
#
loop_
_entity_poly.entity_id
_entity_poly.type
_entity_poly.pdbx_seq_one_letter_code
_entity_poly.pdbx_strand_id
1 'polypeptide(L)'
;VIVAAVVVGITLGLRPVNHANGWSFDRHRKPSVATSSAPASSVAVRSAPGLTGHGGTLGTVGLGDSVPQGSACRQCVTFIERVGTDMAHRASVRASVGNESVSGYKTTDVLTQLESPGTRTLLKTADLAIVTIGANDFDVDKIVARCAHADASCVEGDVDAVIRRVRTILERIKAAMTTPDATVVVTGYWNVGMDGKVGREQGKDYSHVTNTITKVFNSQVEAIADEIGVVYVDVRTPFKGADGKRDDTELLAEDGDHPSQTGHAVLAKAVEAELP
;
A
#
# COMPACT_ATOMS: atom_id res chain seq x y z
N VAL A 1 -17.43 44.43 -39.83
CA VAL A 1 -16.85 43.62 -40.92
C VAL A 1 -17.29 42.20 -40.66
N ILE A 2 -18.19 41.72 -41.53
CA ILE A 2 -18.80 40.38 -41.49
C ILE A 2 -17.87 39.49 -42.34
N VAL A 3 -17.46 38.34 -41.78
CA VAL A 3 -16.78 37.29 -42.57
C VAL A 3 -17.64 36.03 -42.50
N ALA A 4 -18.14 35.62 -43.66
CA ALA A 4 -18.97 34.45 -43.86
C ALA A 4 -18.13 33.16 -43.85
N ALA A 5 -18.60 32.13 -43.19
CA ALA A 5 -18.03 30.77 -43.19
C ALA A 5 -18.69 29.98 -44.35
N VAL A 6 -17.86 29.39 -45.19
CA VAL A 6 -18.26 28.46 -46.27
C VAL A 6 -18.19 27.04 -45.70
N VAL A 7 -19.33 26.35 -45.72
CA VAL A 7 -19.44 24.92 -45.42
C VAL A 7 -19.30 24.14 -46.72
N VAL A 8 -18.27 23.30 -46.83
CA VAL A 8 -18.13 22.32 -47.91
C VAL A 8 -18.55 20.95 -47.38
N GLY A 9 -19.69 20.48 -47.87
CA GLY A 9 -20.16 19.12 -47.61
C GLY A 9 -19.52 18.12 -48.58
N ILE A 10 -18.92 17.08 -48.03
CA ILE A 10 -18.46 15.91 -48.79
C ILE A 10 -19.32 14.70 -48.37
N THR A 11 -20.18 14.28 -49.28
CA THR A 11 -20.95 13.05 -49.20
C THR A 11 -20.11 11.90 -49.78
N LEU A 12 -19.75 10.94 -48.94
CA LEU A 12 -19.14 9.66 -49.36
C LEU A 12 -20.18 8.56 -49.30
N GLY A 13 -20.50 7.98 -50.45
CA GLY A 13 -21.49 6.96 -50.66
C GLY A 13 -21.04 5.59 -50.12
N LEU A 14 -21.96 4.96 -49.40
CA LEU A 14 -21.86 3.57 -48.95
C LEU A 14 -22.29 2.62 -50.07
N ARG A 15 -21.42 1.70 -50.45
CA ARG A 15 -21.77 0.54 -51.29
C ARG A 15 -21.92 -0.69 -50.40
N PRO A 16 -22.97 -1.49 -50.53
CA PRO A 16 -23.10 -2.76 -49.80
C PRO A 16 -22.30 -3.87 -50.51
N VAL A 17 -21.51 -4.63 -49.77
CA VAL A 17 -20.90 -5.87 -50.25
C VAL A 17 -21.65 -7.05 -49.63
N ASN A 18 -22.42 -7.76 -50.50
CA ASN A 18 -22.99 -9.06 -50.19
C ASN A 18 -21.91 -10.12 -50.38
N HIS A 19 -21.65 -10.90 -49.30
CA HIS A 19 -21.07 -12.23 -49.44
C HIS A 19 -21.85 -13.21 -48.58
N ALA A 20 -22.72 -13.99 -49.25
CA ALA A 20 -23.27 -15.21 -48.74
C ALA A 20 -22.21 -16.30 -48.88
N ASN A 21 -21.78 -16.91 -47.76
CA ASN A 21 -21.18 -18.24 -47.76
C ASN A 21 -21.76 -19.03 -46.61
N GLY A 22 -22.57 -20.01 -46.97
CA GLY A 22 -23.20 -20.98 -46.08
C GLY A 22 -22.17 -21.89 -45.43
N TRP A 23 -22.31 -22.04 -44.14
CA TRP A 23 -21.67 -23.11 -43.38
C TRP A 23 -22.76 -24.01 -42.80
N SER A 24 -22.75 -25.28 -43.25
CA SER A 24 -23.58 -26.38 -42.79
C SER A 24 -23.19 -26.73 -41.35
N PHE A 25 -24.17 -26.66 -40.42
CA PHE A 25 -23.99 -27.19 -39.07
C PHE A 25 -24.20 -28.69 -39.05
N ASP A 26 -23.10 -29.41 -38.88
CA ASP A 26 -23.13 -30.83 -38.55
C ASP A 26 -23.40 -30.99 -37.03
N ARG A 27 -24.61 -31.46 -36.70
CA ARG A 27 -25.01 -31.83 -35.36
C ARG A 27 -24.61 -33.27 -35.15
N HIS A 28 -23.60 -33.52 -34.33
CA HIS A 28 -23.40 -34.68 -33.47
C HIS A 28 -21.90 -34.89 -33.12
N ARG A 29 -21.43 -34.11 -32.14
CA ARG A 29 -20.34 -34.57 -31.27
C ARG A 29 -20.46 -33.88 -29.91
N LYS A 30 -20.84 -34.65 -28.87
CA LYS A 30 -20.69 -34.24 -27.48
C LYS A 30 -19.20 -34.15 -27.17
N PRO A 31 -18.69 -33.01 -26.66
CA PRO A 31 -17.34 -33.00 -26.09
C PRO A 31 -17.38 -33.73 -24.74
N SER A 32 -16.56 -34.77 -24.62
CA SER A 32 -16.21 -35.40 -23.36
C SER A 32 -15.40 -34.39 -22.53
N VAL A 33 -15.96 -33.95 -21.41
CA VAL A 33 -15.26 -33.15 -20.45
C VAL A 33 -14.30 -34.06 -19.70
N ALA A 34 -13.02 -34.01 -20.06
CA ALA A 34 -11.96 -34.54 -19.24
C ALA A 34 -11.76 -33.61 -18.04
N THR A 35 -12.26 -34.02 -16.88
CA THR A 35 -11.94 -33.39 -15.60
C THR A 35 -10.47 -33.65 -15.29
N SER A 36 -9.60 -32.74 -15.71
CA SER A 36 -8.24 -32.67 -15.20
C SER A 36 -8.31 -31.98 -13.84
N SER A 37 -8.35 -32.77 -12.78
CA SER A 37 -8.10 -32.31 -11.42
C SER A 37 -6.59 -32.10 -11.27
N ALA A 38 -6.15 -30.84 -11.56
CA ALA A 38 -4.85 -30.39 -11.08
C ALA A 38 -4.92 -30.32 -9.55
N PRO A 39 -3.93 -30.84 -8.82
CA PRO A 39 -3.90 -30.68 -7.38
C PRO A 39 -3.77 -29.19 -7.09
N ALA A 40 -4.71 -28.64 -6.32
CA ALA A 40 -4.56 -27.34 -5.72
C ALA A 40 -3.26 -27.39 -4.88
N SER A 41 -2.24 -26.68 -5.32
CA SER A 41 -1.08 -26.41 -4.46
C SER A 41 -1.62 -25.61 -3.29
N SER A 42 -1.81 -26.29 -2.17
CA SER A 42 -1.98 -25.63 -0.88
C SER A 42 -0.66 -24.90 -0.62
N VAL A 43 -0.64 -23.59 -0.88
CA VAL A 43 0.37 -22.72 -0.28
C VAL A 43 0.19 -22.91 1.21
N ALA A 44 1.12 -23.62 1.82
CA ALA A 44 1.16 -23.75 3.26
C ALA A 44 1.36 -22.31 3.79
N VAL A 45 0.31 -21.75 4.37
CA VAL A 45 0.41 -20.57 5.21
C VAL A 45 1.41 -20.97 6.29
N ARG A 46 2.65 -20.52 6.16
CA ARG A 46 3.61 -20.63 7.26
C ARG A 46 3.06 -19.73 8.33
N SER A 47 2.45 -20.31 9.36
CA SER A 47 2.20 -19.60 10.60
C SER A 47 3.55 -19.03 11.03
N ALA A 48 3.69 -17.71 11.03
CA ALA A 48 4.87 -17.07 11.59
C ALA A 48 5.02 -17.56 13.03
N PRO A 49 6.26 -17.85 13.50
CA PRO A 49 6.46 -18.19 14.90
C PRO A 49 5.88 -17.07 15.76
N GLY A 50 5.14 -17.40 16.81
CA GLY A 50 4.46 -16.41 17.66
C GLY A 50 5.47 -15.42 18.21
N LEU A 51 5.13 -14.13 18.19
CA LEU A 51 5.93 -13.09 18.82
C LEU A 51 5.97 -13.32 20.34
N THR A 52 7.03 -13.90 20.83
CA THR A 52 7.17 -14.27 22.26
C THR A 52 7.93 -13.25 23.09
N GLY A 53 8.62 -12.33 22.44
CA GLY A 53 9.56 -11.39 23.08
C GLY A 53 10.81 -12.07 23.63
N HIS A 54 11.83 -11.30 23.94
CA HIS A 54 13.09 -11.76 24.47
C HIS A 54 13.36 -11.15 25.84
N GLY A 55 13.85 -11.96 26.78
CA GLY A 55 14.15 -11.49 28.15
C GLY A 55 12.94 -10.91 28.90
N GLY A 56 11.73 -11.38 28.61
CA GLY A 56 10.48 -10.88 29.23
C GLY A 56 10.04 -9.51 28.70
N THR A 57 10.50 -9.11 27.52
CA THR A 57 10.15 -7.86 26.86
C THR A 57 9.93 -8.11 25.37
N LEU A 58 8.93 -7.49 24.76
CA LEU A 58 8.73 -7.43 23.31
C LEU A 58 9.16 -6.06 22.82
N GLY A 59 10.24 -6.04 22.05
CA GLY A 59 10.80 -4.85 21.44
C GLY A 59 10.13 -4.56 20.10
N THR A 60 9.44 -3.41 19.97
CA THR A 60 8.82 -2.95 18.74
C THR A 60 9.48 -1.66 18.26
N VAL A 61 9.85 -1.59 16.99
CA VAL A 61 10.43 -0.38 16.35
C VAL A 61 9.55 0.04 15.18
N GLY A 62 9.07 1.29 15.22
CA GLY A 62 8.38 1.96 14.12
C GLY A 62 9.37 2.79 13.29
N LEU A 63 9.33 2.66 11.97
CA LEU A 63 10.12 3.48 11.02
C LEU A 63 9.20 4.01 9.92
N GLY A 64 9.51 5.17 9.41
CA GLY A 64 8.79 5.71 8.27
C GLY A 64 8.53 7.21 8.34
N ASP A 65 7.39 7.60 7.82
CA ASP A 65 6.99 8.99 7.62
C ASP A 65 6.01 9.52 8.69
N SER A 66 5.18 10.46 8.29
CA SER A 66 4.20 11.12 9.15
C SER A 66 3.08 10.20 9.65
N VAL A 67 2.74 9.16 8.89
CA VAL A 67 1.65 8.23 9.24
C VAL A 67 2.01 7.42 10.50
N PRO A 68 3.11 6.66 10.55
CA PRO A 68 3.50 5.96 11.77
C PRO A 68 3.94 6.91 12.89
N GLN A 69 4.44 8.12 12.57
CA GLN A 69 4.78 9.13 13.58
C GLN A 69 3.56 9.65 14.35
N GLY A 70 2.36 9.64 13.73
CA GLY A 70 1.14 10.19 14.32
C GLY A 70 0.96 11.70 14.07
N SER A 71 1.43 12.21 12.93
CA SER A 71 1.23 13.61 12.53
C SER A 71 -0.25 13.96 12.47
N ALA A 72 -0.56 15.25 12.66
CA ALA A 72 -1.90 15.83 12.75
C ALA A 72 -2.77 15.29 13.92
N CYS A 73 -2.30 14.33 14.69
CA CYS A 73 -3.02 13.79 15.84
C CYS A 73 -2.12 13.71 17.08
N ARG A 74 -1.71 14.86 17.62
CA ARG A 74 -0.70 14.99 18.70
C ARG A 74 -1.04 14.24 20.00
N GLN A 75 -2.30 13.93 20.24
CA GLN A 75 -2.76 13.22 21.45
C GLN A 75 -3.15 11.77 21.14
N CYS A 76 -2.97 11.33 19.90
CA CYS A 76 -3.26 9.95 19.54
C CYS A 76 -2.20 9.00 20.09
N VAL A 77 -2.65 7.86 20.56
CA VAL A 77 -1.80 6.69 20.64
C VAL A 77 -1.65 6.16 19.22
N THR A 78 -0.43 6.18 18.70
CA THR A 78 -0.15 5.77 17.33
C THR A 78 -0.42 4.27 17.12
N PHE A 79 -0.60 3.85 15.88
CA PHE A 79 -0.78 2.42 15.61
C PHE A 79 0.49 1.61 15.95
N ILE A 80 1.68 2.20 15.88
CA ILE A 80 2.93 1.58 16.32
C ILE A 80 2.88 1.26 17.82
N GLU A 81 2.49 2.25 18.64
CA GLU A 81 2.38 2.09 20.09
C GLU A 81 1.30 1.07 20.46
N ARG A 82 0.15 1.08 19.76
CA ARG A 82 -0.93 0.13 19.98
C ARG A 82 -0.48 -1.28 19.70
N VAL A 83 0.04 -1.54 18.50
CA VAL A 83 0.52 -2.86 18.11
C VAL A 83 1.57 -3.38 19.08
N GLY A 84 2.60 -2.57 19.40
CA GLY A 84 3.65 -2.97 20.32
C GLY A 84 3.13 -3.32 21.73
N THR A 85 2.18 -2.54 22.23
CA THR A 85 1.57 -2.77 23.53
C THR A 85 0.65 -4.01 23.54
N ASP A 86 -0.21 -4.13 22.52
CA ASP A 86 -1.19 -5.20 22.44
C ASP A 86 -0.53 -6.56 22.17
N MET A 87 0.50 -6.60 21.33
CA MET A 87 1.28 -7.81 21.08
C MET A 87 2.09 -8.24 22.31
N ALA A 88 2.70 -7.31 23.04
CA ALA A 88 3.38 -7.62 24.31
C ALA A 88 2.40 -8.16 25.36
N HIS A 89 1.20 -7.59 25.44
CA HIS A 89 0.14 -8.08 26.32
C HIS A 89 -0.29 -9.51 25.95
N ARG A 90 -0.49 -9.79 24.65
CA ARG A 90 -0.81 -11.15 24.16
C ARG A 90 0.28 -12.15 24.52
N ALA A 91 1.54 -11.76 24.40
CA ALA A 91 2.70 -12.57 24.76
C ALA A 91 2.94 -12.65 26.29
N SER A 92 2.19 -11.91 27.11
CA SER A 92 2.37 -11.81 28.57
C SER A 92 3.78 -11.33 28.97
N VAL A 93 4.34 -10.39 28.21
CA VAL A 93 5.64 -9.75 28.46
C VAL A 93 5.50 -8.23 28.53
N ARG A 94 6.57 -7.53 28.88
CA ARG A 94 6.58 -6.06 28.86
C ARG A 94 6.70 -5.53 27.44
N ALA A 95 6.02 -4.42 27.12
CA ALA A 95 6.23 -3.70 25.88
C ALA A 95 7.45 -2.77 25.98
N SER A 96 8.24 -2.71 24.92
CA SER A 96 9.27 -1.69 24.68
C SER A 96 9.09 -1.17 23.26
N VAL A 97 8.52 0.03 23.12
CA VAL A 97 8.18 0.59 21.81
C VAL A 97 9.04 1.82 21.54
N GLY A 98 9.81 1.78 20.45
CA GLY A 98 10.56 2.89 19.90
C GLY A 98 9.95 3.32 18.56
N ASN A 99 9.33 4.49 18.50
CA ASN A 99 8.81 5.04 17.25
C ASN A 99 9.81 6.08 16.71
N GLU A 100 10.62 5.65 15.73
CA GLU A 100 11.66 6.44 15.07
C GLU A 100 11.17 7.09 13.76
N SER A 101 9.86 7.08 13.51
CA SER A 101 9.26 7.65 12.32
C SER A 101 9.29 9.19 12.37
N VAL A 102 9.46 9.83 11.22
CA VAL A 102 9.60 11.30 11.13
C VAL A 102 8.73 11.86 10.00
N SER A 103 7.92 12.86 10.33
CA SER A 103 7.06 13.55 9.36
C SER A 103 7.87 14.09 8.19
N GLY A 104 7.36 13.90 6.97
CA GLY A 104 7.99 14.35 5.75
C GLY A 104 9.11 13.45 5.21
N TYR A 105 9.51 12.41 5.95
CA TYR A 105 10.55 11.49 5.47
C TYR A 105 10.17 10.85 4.16
N LYS A 106 11.15 10.80 3.27
CA LYS A 106 11.16 10.03 2.03
C LYS A 106 11.92 8.73 2.23
N THR A 107 11.84 7.85 1.27
CA THR A 107 12.62 6.60 1.30
C THR A 107 14.12 6.84 1.43
N THR A 108 14.65 7.93 0.86
CA THR A 108 16.08 8.33 1.02
C THR A 108 16.45 8.69 2.45
N ASP A 109 15.52 9.30 3.19
CA ASP A 109 15.77 9.71 4.57
C ASP A 109 15.81 8.50 5.50
N VAL A 110 14.89 7.53 5.31
CA VAL A 110 14.91 6.26 6.04
C VAL A 110 16.19 5.48 5.72
N LEU A 111 16.65 5.44 4.47
CA LEU A 111 17.94 4.81 4.12
C LEU A 111 19.10 5.45 4.87
N THR A 112 19.10 6.76 5.02
CA THR A 112 20.12 7.49 5.81
C THR A 112 19.96 7.20 7.30
N GLN A 113 18.72 7.18 7.83
CA GLN A 113 18.43 6.85 9.22
C GLN A 113 18.93 5.47 9.61
N LEU A 114 18.83 4.48 8.73
CA LEU A 114 19.32 3.12 8.95
C LEU A 114 20.87 3.05 9.10
N GLU A 115 21.60 4.09 8.69
CA GLU A 115 23.04 4.18 8.92
C GLU A 115 23.38 4.68 10.35
N SER A 116 22.41 5.27 11.07
CA SER A 116 22.64 5.82 12.40
C SER A 116 22.92 4.71 13.43
N PRO A 117 23.87 4.91 14.35
CA PRO A 117 24.13 3.93 15.42
C PRO A 117 22.93 3.69 16.32
N GLY A 118 22.09 4.71 16.57
CA GLY A 118 20.88 4.63 17.40
C GLY A 118 19.86 3.67 16.80
N THR A 119 19.45 3.89 15.54
CA THR A 119 18.49 3.04 14.83
C THR A 119 19.00 1.60 14.71
N ARG A 120 20.28 1.42 14.41
CA ARG A 120 20.89 0.07 14.35
C ARG A 120 20.81 -0.65 15.69
N THR A 121 21.06 0.06 16.79
CA THR A 121 20.96 -0.53 18.14
C THR A 121 19.54 -0.96 18.47
N LEU A 122 18.56 -0.13 18.14
CA LEU A 122 17.15 -0.45 18.35
C LEU A 122 16.73 -1.68 17.52
N LEU A 123 17.05 -1.69 16.23
CA LEU A 123 16.72 -2.81 15.34
C LEU A 123 17.37 -4.11 15.76
N LYS A 124 18.61 -4.06 16.25
CA LYS A 124 19.34 -5.26 16.69
C LYS A 124 18.62 -6.04 17.79
N THR A 125 17.88 -5.35 18.65
CA THR A 125 17.18 -5.93 19.80
C THR A 125 15.66 -5.98 19.62
N ALA A 126 15.16 -5.56 18.46
CA ALA A 126 13.73 -5.58 18.16
C ALA A 126 13.23 -7.00 17.83
N ASP A 127 12.05 -7.32 18.32
CA ASP A 127 11.28 -8.51 17.95
C ASP A 127 10.35 -8.21 16.78
N LEU A 128 9.90 -6.95 16.67
CA LEU A 128 8.99 -6.47 15.63
C LEU A 128 9.48 -5.12 15.07
N ALA A 129 9.63 -5.01 13.78
CA ALA A 129 9.80 -3.74 13.08
C ALA A 129 8.59 -3.47 12.19
N ILE A 130 8.02 -2.27 12.25
CA ILE A 130 6.87 -1.85 11.43
C ILE A 130 7.28 -0.65 10.59
N VAL A 131 7.08 -0.74 9.28
CA VAL A 131 7.52 0.29 8.32
C VAL A 131 6.34 0.80 7.50
N THR A 132 6.18 2.12 7.44
CA THR A 132 5.27 2.81 6.51
C THR A 132 6.02 3.97 5.88
N ILE A 133 6.35 3.88 4.59
CA ILE A 133 7.21 4.86 3.91
C ILE A 133 6.96 4.87 2.39
N GLY A 134 7.05 6.03 1.78
CA GLY A 134 7.05 6.19 0.33
C GLY A 134 6.09 7.25 -0.19
N ALA A 135 5.06 7.66 0.57
CA ALA A 135 4.09 8.66 0.10
C ALA A 135 4.75 10.00 -0.24
N ASN A 136 5.70 10.47 0.57
CA ASN A 136 6.40 11.73 0.37
C ASN A 136 7.40 11.72 -0.81
N ASP A 137 7.66 10.57 -1.41
CA ASP A 137 8.51 10.46 -2.60
C ASP A 137 7.80 10.96 -3.86
N PHE A 138 6.45 10.98 -3.88
CA PHE A 138 5.65 11.41 -5.00
C PHE A 138 5.42 12.92 -4.98
N ASP A 139 5.77 13.60 -6.08
CA ASP A 139 5.33 14.98 -6.36
C ASP A 139 3.92 14.88 -6.99
N VAL A 140 2.91 14.76 -6.12
CA VAL A 140 1.53 14.48 -6.53
C VAL A 140 1.03 15.52 -7.53
N ASP A 141 1.29 16.80 -7.32
CA ASP A 141 0.82 17.88 -8.21
C ASP A 141 1.38 17.73 -9.62
N LYS A 142 2.67 17.42 -9.75
CA LYS A 142 3.30 17.17 -11.05
C LYS A 142 2.76 15.92 -11.73
N ILE A 143 2.51 14.86 -10.94
CA ILE A 143 1.97 13.61 -11.48
C ILE A 143 0.52 13.83 -11.92
N VAL A 144 -0.31 14.55 -11.15
CA VAL A 144 -1.68 14.92 -11.54
C VAL A 144 -1.66 15.72 -12.84
N ALA A 145 -0.82 16.74 -12.94
CA ALA A 145 -0.71 17.56 -14.16
C ALA A 145 -0.35 16.74 -15.42
N ARG A 146 0.40 15.64 -15.25
CA ARG A 146 0.82 14.76 -16.36
C ARG A 146 -0.16 13.64 -16.64
N CYS A 147 -0.77 13.05 -15.61
CA CYS A 147 -1.45 11.76 -15.67
C CYS A 147 -2.97 11.83 -15.45
N ALA A 148 -3.58 13.01 -15.32
CA ALA A 148 -5.01 13.18 -15.02
C ALA A 148 -5.95 12.38 -15.94
N HIS A 149 -5.57 12.19 -17.19
CA HIS A 149 -6.37 11.50 -18.21
C HIS A 149 -5.66 10.28 -18.82
N ALA A 150 -4.59 9.82 -18.18
CA ALA A 150 -3.81 8.65 -18.61
C ALA A 150 -4.24 7.39 -17.85
N ASP A 151 -3.82 6.24 -18.36
CA ASP A 151 -3.93 4.96 -17.64
C ASP A 151 -2.83 4.80 -16.57
N ALA A 152 -2.84 3.66 -15.89
CA ALA A 152 -1.92 3.39 -14.80
C ALA A 152 -0.43 3.41 -15.22
N SER A 153 -0.12 3.15 -16.49
CA SER A 153 1.27 3.14 -16.98
C SER A 153 1.97 4.50 -16.86
N CYS A 154 1.18 5.57 -16.81
CA CYS A 154 1.72 6.92 -16.63
C CYS A 154 2.45 7.10 -15.28
N VAL A 155 2.07 6.38 -14.25
CA VAL A 155 2.65 6.49 -12.89
C VAL A 155 3.69 5.40 -12.58
N GLU A 156 3.79 4.36 -13.39
CA GLU A 156 4.66 3.20 -13.12
C GLU A 156 6.12 3.60 -12.90
N GLY A 157 6.67 4.46 -13.75
CA GLY A 157 8.06 4.88 -13.62
C GLY A 157 8.38 5.62 -12.32
N ASP A 158 7.43 6.43 -11.81
CA ASP A 158 7.57 7.11 -10.52
C ASP A 158 7.50 6.09 -9.39
N VAL A 159 6.56 5.16 -9.45
CA VAL A 159 6.39 4.11 -8.43
C VAL A 159 7.61 3.19 -8.40
N ASP A 160 8.10 2.70 -9.53
CA ASP A 160 9.27 1.82 -9.62
C ASP A 160 10.50 2.43 -8.95
N ALA A 161 10.68 3.75 -9.10
CA ALA A 161 11.80 4.44 -8.47
C ALA A 161 11.72 4.42 -6.94
N VAL A 162 10.51 4.53 -6.38
CA VAL A 162 10.27 4.45 -4.94
C VAL A 162 10.40 3.02 -4.44
N ILE A 163 9.81 2.05 -5.13
CA ILE A 163 9.81 0.63 -4.77
C ILE A 163 11.22 0.03 -4.65
N ARG A 164 12.13 0.40 -5.55
CA ARG A 164 13.53 -0.04 -5.42
C ARG A 164 14.18 0.39 -4.10
N ARG A 165 13.84 1.58 -3.59
CA ARG A 165 14.33 2.05 -2.29
C ARG A 165 13.61 1.39 -1.13
N VAL A 166 12.28 1.17 -1.23
CA VAL A 166 11.50 0.41 -0.24
C VAL A 166 12.08 -1.00 -0.09
N ARG A 167 12.37 -1.70 -1.18
CA ARG A 167 13.05 -3.01 -1.15
C ARG A 167 14.34 -2.94 -0.35
N THR A 168 15.22 -1.99 -0.66
CA THR A 168 16.50 -1.82 0.03
C THR A 168 16.32 -1.53 1.53
N ILE A 169 15.30 -0.74 1.90
CA ILE A 169 14.95 -0.45 3.30
C ILE A 169 14.58 -1.75 4.02
N LEU A 170 13.67 -2.53 3.45
CA LEU A 170 13.19 -3.78 4.07
C LEU A 170 14.31 -4.81 4.21
N GLU A 171 15.14 -4.98 3.19
CA GLU A 171 16.32 -5.86 3.23
C GLU A 171 17.31 -5.45 4.34
N ARG A 172 17.59 -4.15 4.47
CA ARG A 172 18.49 -3.62 5.51
C ARG A 172 17.93 -3.77 6.91
N ILE A 173 16.63 -3.52 7.11
CA ILE A 173 15.96 -3.72 8.40
C ILE A 173 16.05 -5.19 8.78
N LYS A 174 15.67 -6.09 7.89
CA LYS A 174 15.72 -7.54 8.12
C LYS A 174 17.13 -8.01 8.47
N ALA A 175 18.15 -7.50 7.77
CA ALA A 175 19.55 -7.81 8.06
C ALA A 175 20.06 -7.22 9.39
N ALA A 176 19.48 -6.11 9.86
CA ALA A 176 19.86 -5.46 11.11
C ALA A 176 19.25 -6.13 12.35
N MET A 177 18.09 -6.78 12.21
CA MET A 177 17.41 -7.51 13.30
C MET A 177 18.11 -8.83 13.54
N THR A 178 18.59 -9.03 14.78
CA THR A 178 19.33 -10.26 15.16
C THR A 178 18.61 -11.11 16.17
N THR A 179 17.43 -10.67 16.62
CA THR A 179 16.57 -11.40 17.52
C THR A 179 16.02 -12.64 16.80
N PRO A 180 16.06 -13.85 17.39
CA PRO A 180 15.41 -15.02 16.81
C PRO A 180 13.93 -14.74 16.56
N ASP A 181 13.41 -15.22 15.42
CA ASP A 181 12.01 -15.06 15.01
C ASP A 181 11.54 -13.60 14.87
N ALA A 182 12.47 -12.65 14.76
CA ALA A 182 12.15 -11.25 14.54
C ALA A 182 11.32 -11.05 13.26
N THR A 183 10.27 -10.27 13.38
CA THR A 183 9.31 -10.04 12.29
C THR A 183 9.42 -8.61 11.77
N VAL A 184 9.46 -8.47 10.45
CA VAL A 184 9.37 -7.19 9.76
C VAL A 184 8.00 -7.09 9.09
N VAL A 185 7.31 -5.99 9.35
CA VAL A 185 6.02 -5.63 8.74
C VAL A 185 6.20 -4.40 7.88
N VAL A 186 5.64 -4.40 6.69
CA VAL A 186 5.48 -3.21 5.86
C VAL A 186 4.00 -2.99 5.57
N THR A 187 3.53 -1.76 5.71
CA THR A 187 2.15 -1.42 5.33
C THR A 187 2.11 -0.77 3.96
N GLY A 188 1.01 -0.95 3.24
CA GLY A 188 0.64 -0.03 2.17
C GLY A 188 0.09 1.29 2.74
N TYR A 189 -0.60 2.05 1.85
CA TYR A 189 -1.38 3.24 2.20
C TYR A 189 -2.83 3.07 1.78
N TRP A 190 -3.76 3.77 2.45
CA TRP A 190 -5.14 3.92 1.95
C TRP A 190 -5.18 4.86 0.75
N ASN A 191 -4.39 5.95 0.81
CA ASN A 191 -4.07 6.87 -0.27
C ASN A 191 -2.68 7.49 -0.02
N VAL A 192 -1.92 7.78 -1.07
CA VAL A 192 -0.62 8.48 -0.98
C VAL A 192 -0.76 10.01 -0.97
N GLY A 193 -1.97 10.51 -1.00
CA GLY A 193 -2.31 11.92 -0.90
C GLY A 193 -3.59 12.11 -0.09
N MET A 194 -4.09 13.34 -0.04
CA MET A 194 -5.33 13.67 0.66
C MET A 194 -6.50 12.82 0.18
N ASP A 195 -7.35 12.38 1.11
CA ASP A 195 -8.52 11.56 0.85
C ASP A 195 -9.75 12.06 1.64
N GLY A 196 -10.79 11.26 1.70
CA GLY A 196 -12.03 11.63 2.36
C GLY A 196 -12.66 12.89 1.77
N LYS A 197 -13.19 13.75 2.62
CA LYS A 197 -13.77 15.02 2.22
C LYS A 197 -12.75 15.94 1.58
N VAL A 198 -11.57 16.09 2.19
CA VAL A 198 -10.51 17.01 1.73
C VAL A 198 -9.97 16.58 0.36
N GLY A 199 -9.73 15.27 0.16
CA GLY A 199 -9.30 14.75 -1.13
C GLY A 199 -10.33 14.96 -2.25
N ARG A 200 -11.63 14.84 -1.93
CA ARG A 200 -12.69 15.16 -2.92
C ARG A 200 -12.72 16.64 -3.32
N GLU A 201 -12.35 17.54 -2.40
CA GLU A 201 -12.27 18.98 -2.67
C GLU A 201 -11.10 19.34 -3.61
N GLN A 202 -10.06 18.48 -3.71
CA GLN A 202 -8.98 18.64 -4.69
C GLN A 202 -9.42 18.33 -6.14
N GLY A 203 -10.58 17.70 -6.32
CA GLY A 203 -11.15 17.39 -7.62
C GLY A 203 -10.94 15.95 -8.09
N LYS A 204 -11.60 15.63 -9.21
CA LYS A 204 -11.65 14.25 -9.72
C LYS A 204 -10.30 13.77 -10.24
N ASP A 205 -9.54 14.63 -10.90
CA ASP A 205 -8.25 14.28 -11.48
C ASP A 205 -7.24 13.95 -10.38
N TYR A 206 -7.21 14.76 -9.32
CA TYR A 206 -6.41 14.49 -8.13
C TYR A 206 -6.76 13.13 -7.52
N SER A 207 -8.04 12.91 -7.23
CA SER A 207 -8.51 11.65 -6.64
C SER A 207 -8.23 10.44 -7.55
N HIS A 208 -8.37 10.59 -8.87
CA HIS A 208 -8.04 9.54 -9.83
C HIS A 208 -6.56 9.16 -9.77
N VAL A 209 -5.69 10.16 -9.86
CA VAL A 209 -4.24 9.96 -9.93
C VAL A 209 -3.69 9.42 -8.60
N THR A 210 -4.06 10.01 -7.45
CA THR A 210 -3.59 9.52 -6.14
C THR A 210 -4.03 8.08 -5.87
N ASN A 211 -5.29 7.74 -6.19
CA ASN A 211 -5.75 6.36 -6.10
C ASN A 211 -5.00 5.41 -7.05
N THR A 212 -4.63 5.87 -8.24
CA THR A 212 -3.86 5.06 -9.19
C THR A 212 -2.45 4.81 -8.68
N ILE A 213 -1.73 5.84 -8.23
CA ILE A 213 -0.42 5.71 -7.60
C ILE A 213 -0.51 4.71 -6.43
N THR A 214 -1.49 4.90 -5.55
CA THR A 214 -1.65 4.04 -4.35
C THR A 214 -1.82 2.57 -4.71
N LYS A 215 -2.66 2.26 -5.68
CA LYS A 215 -2.90 0.87 -6.10
C LYS A 215 -1.64 0.23 -6.69
N VAL A 216 -0.94 0.95 -7.58
CA VAL A 216 0.30 0.44 -8.19
C VAL A 216 1.38 0.28 -7.12
N PHE A 217 1.54 1.27 -6.24
CA PHE A 217 2.50 1.24 -5.14
C PHE A 217 2.23 0.06 -4.19
N ASN A 218 1.00 -0.06 -3.67
CA ASN A 218 0.64 -1.12 -2.73
C ASN A 218 0.87 -2.52 -3.33
N SER A 219 0.46 -2.73 -4.59
CA SER A 219 0.68 -4.01 -5.27
C SER A 219 2.17 -4.35 -5.43
N GLN A 220 3.01 -3.36 -5.71
CA GLN A 220 4.45 -3.59 -5.81
C GLN A 220 5.12 -3.78 -4.44
N VAL A 221 4.64 -3.08 -3.38
CA VAL A 221 5.12 -3.31 -2.00
C VAL A 221 4.77 -4.72 -1.54
N GLU A 222 3.54 -5.20 -1.80
CA GLU A 222 3.12 -6.56 -1.51
C GLU A 222 4.02 -7.58 -2.21
N ALA A 223 4.25 -7.41 -3.52
CA ALA A 223 5.11 -8.32 -4.28
C ALA A 223 6.55 -8.39 -3.75
N ILE A 224 7.17 -7.25 -3.42
CA ILE A 224 8.52 -7.25 -2.85
C ILE A 224 8.56 -7.79 -1.42
N ALA A 225 7.50 -7.59 -0.63
CA ALA A 225 7.39 -8.15 0.72
C ALA A 225 7.37 -9.68 0.68
N ASP A 226 6.58 -10.26 -0.23
CA ASP A 226 6.53 -11.70 -0.46
C ASP A 226 7.89 -12.26 -0.88
N GLU A 227 8.57 -11.62 -1.83
CA GLU A 227 9.89 -12.04 -2.31
C GLU A 227 10.95 -12.03 -1.19
N ILE A 228 10.93 -11.01 -0.32
CA ILE A 228 11.91 -10.84 0.77
C ILE A 228 11.54 -11.70 1.99
N GLY A 229 10.28 -12.12 2.10
CA GLY A 229 9.72 -12.78 3.28
C GLY A 229 9.54 -11.79 4.45
N VAL A 230 8.86 -10.69 4.16
CA VAL A 230 8.40 -9.64 5.06
C VAL A 230 6.86 -9.68 5.06
N VAL A 231 6.22 -9.38 6.18
CA VAL A 231 4.76 -9.34 6.26
C VAL A 231 4.25 -8.05 5.62
N TYR A 232 3.46 -8.18 4.55
CA TYR A 232 2.71 -7.04 3.99
C TYR A 232 1.37 -6.90 4.70
N VAL A 233 0.96 -5.67 4.98
CA VAL A 233 -0.35 -5.36 5.57
C VAL A 233 -1.13 -4.43 4.65
N ASP A 234 -2.25 -4.93 4.14
CA ASP A 234 -3.22 -4.09 3.43
C ASP A 234 -3.97 -3.18 4.41
N VAL A 235 -3.70 -1.91 4.34
CA VAL A 235 -4.42 -0.87 5.09
C VAL A 235 -5.48 -0.16 4.23
N ARG A 236 -5.47 -0.39 2.91
CA ARG A 236 -6.43 0.24 2.01
C ARG A 236 -7.83 -0.33 2.19
N THR A 237 -8.00 -1.62 2.22
CA THR A 237 -9.30 -2.26 2.42
C THR A 237 -9.95 -1.86 3.75
N PRO A 238 -9.26 -1.83 4.90
CA PRO A 238 -9.81 -1.30 6.14
C PRO A 238 -10.29 0.16 6.06
N PHE A 239 -9.67 1.01 5.26
CA PHE A 239 -10.07 2.42 5.08
C PHE A 239 -11.15 2.58 4.00
N LYS A 240 -10.93 2.03 2.82
CA LYS A 240 -11.72 2.30 1.62
C LYS A 240 -12.80 1.25 1.32
N GLY A 241 -12.88 0.16 2.10
CA GLY A 241 -13.72 -1.00 1.76
C GLY A 241 -13.15 -1.85 0.62
N ALA A 242 -13.68 -3.03 0.43
CA ALA A 242 -13.21 -3.98 -0.60
C ALA A 242 -13.33 -3.44 -2.04
N ASP A 243 -14.30 -2.57 -2.30
CA ASP A 243 -14.49 -1.91 -3.60
C ASP A 243 -13.67 -0.61 -3.76
N GLY A 244 -12.99 -0.17 -2.69
CA GLY A 244 -12.20 1.05 -2.66
C GLY A 244 -12.99 2.35 -2.69
N LYS A 245 -14.30 2.33 -2.34
CA LYS A 245 -15.21 3.48 -2.49
C LYS A 245 -15.80 3.99 -1.17
N ARG A 246 -15.54 3.31 -0.05
CA ARG A 246 -16.01 3.77 1.24
C ARG A 246 -15.45 5.16 1.53
N ASP A 247 -16.28 6.04 2.06
CA ASP A 247 -15.85 7.34 2.60
C ASP A 247 -15.08 7.10 3.91
N ASP A 248 -13.84 7.47 3.92
CA ASP A 248 -12.91 7.31 5.03
C ASP A 248 -12.67 8.60 5.84
N THR A 249 -13.46 9.64 5.59
CA THR A 249 -13.32 10.95 6.25
C THR A 249 -13.21 10.85 7.78
N GLU A 250 -13.98 9.96 8.41
CA GLU A 250 -13.95 9.77 9.87
C GLU A 250 -12.67 9.05 10.38
N LEU A 251 -11.96 8.39 9.49
CA LEU A 251 -10.68 7.73 9.80
C LEU A 251 -9.49 8.67 9.63
N LEU A 252 -9.71 9.86 9.05
CA LEU A 252 -8.69 10.86 8.77
C LEU A 252 -8.77 12.03 9.77
N ALA A 253 -7.64 12.69 9.96
CA ALA A 253 -7.55 13.97 10.62
C ALA A 253 -8.14 15.10 9.74
N GLU A 254 -8.21 16.32 10.25
CA GLU A 254 -8.81 17.46 9.53
C GLU A 254 -8.10 17.80 8.22
N ASP A 255 -6.83 17.42 8.07
CA ASP A 255 -6.04 17.64 6.86
C ASP A 255 -6.37 16.65 5.72
N GLY A 256 -7.12 15.59 6.02
CA GLY A 256 -7.47 14.55 5.04
C GLY A 256 -6.30 13.68 4.56
N ASP A 257 -5.12 13.82 5.17
CA ASP A 257 -3.89 13.13 4.78
C ASP A 257 -3.39 12.16 5.85
N HIS A 258 -3.62 12.48 7.11
CA HIS A 258 -3.15 11.67 8.24
C HIS A 258 -4.30 10.93 8.95
N PRO A 259 -4.00 9.81 9.61
CA PRO A 259 -5.04 9.08 10.35
C PRO A 259 -5.47 9.82 11.61
N SER A 260 -6.78 9.82 11.88
CA SER A 260 -7.35 10.22 13.16
C SER A 260 -7.04 9.17 14.24
N GLN A 261 -7.45 9.43 15.50
CA GLN A 261 -7.38 8.42 16.57
C GLN A 261 -8.08 7.11 16.17
N THR A 262 -9.22 7.21 15.47
CA THR A 262 -9.94 6.04 14.95
C THR A 262 -9.17 5.39 13.80
N GLY A 263 -8.57 6.19 12.92
CA GLY A 263 -7.70 5.69 11.85
C GLY A 263 -6.51 4.91 12.41
N HIS A 264 -5.82 5.43 13.42
CA HIS A 264 -4.75 4.70 14.09
C HIS A 264 -5.21 3.37 14.71
N ALA A 265 -6.42 3.32 15.27
CA ALA A 265 -6.96 2.08 15.80
C ALA A 265 -7.28 1.06 14.69
N VAL A 266 -7.73 1.53 13.52
CA VAL A 266 -7.96 0.67 12.34
C VAL A 266 -6.64 0.13 11.79
N LEU A 267 -5.60 0.98 11.68
CA LEU A 267 -4.25 0.55 11.28
C LEU A 267 -3.68 -0.51 12.21
N ALA A 268 -3.79 -0.29 13.53
CA ALA A 268 -3.30 -1.26 14.51
C ALA A 268 -3.97 -2.62 14.35
N LYS A 269 -5.30 -2.65 14.23
CA LYS A 269 -6.05 -3.90 14.00
C LYS A 269 -5.65 -4.60 12.70
N ALA A 270 -5.39 -3.85 11.63
CA ALA A 270 -4.94 -4.44 10.37
C ALA A 270 -3.56 -5.11 10.54
N VAL A 271 -2.62 -4.45 11.21
CA VAL A 271 -1.29 -5.03 11.49
C VAL A 271 -1.41 -6.25 12.38
N GLU A 272 -2.19 -6.17 13.48
CA GLU A 272 -2.37 -7.26 14.42
C GLU A 272 -3.03 -8.51 13.82
N ALA A 273 -3.85 -8.33 12.77
CA ALA A 273 -4.50 -9.44 12.09
C ALA A 273 -3.53 -10.31 11.28
N GLU A 274 -2.41 -9.72 10.84
CA GLU A 274 -1.36 -10.42 10.07
C GLU A 274 -0.23 -10.97 10.98
N LEU A 275 -0.28 -10.64 12.28
CA LEU A 275 0.70 -11.12 13.26
C LEU A 275 0.16 -12.33 14.02
N PRO A 276 1.01 -13.32 14.37
CA PRO A 276 0.62 -14.56 15.06
C PRO A 276 0.17 -14.36 16.49
#